data_b6e30f75a75d29332c5f56949b3745ad
#
_entry.id   b6e30f75a75d29332c5f56949b3745ad
#
_cell.length_a   1.000
_cell.length_b   1.000
_cell.length_c   1.000
_cell.angle_alpha   90.00
_cell.angle_beta   90.00
_cell.angle_gamma   90.00
#
_symmetry.space_group_name_H-M   'P 1'
#
loop_
_entity.id
_entity.type
_entity.pdbx_description
1 polymer ?
#
loop_
_entity_poly.entity_id
_entity_poly.type
_entity_poly.pdbx_seq_one_letter_code
_entity_poly.pdbx_strand_id
1 'polypeptide(L)'
;MELNGRSLSPDILASVSEDGTALTFSPNGKTMLERSRAVIDKAVAERIPVYGVTTGLGSRATEALSAEELSGFSVETLNGRDHALAPALPRQVVRAAMAVRLNTFLTGAAGVSPAVADHLRLVFNAGLTPVVGGWGTIGAADLLLGATMGRAVMGLGGQLVDRNERTSAAADALAMADLTPPQLGPRDGLALANHACFSAGMAGLAVAEARRALESHIAIAALSFQAFGGNVTPMDSAVLALKSHSHDARVAGRMRALLDGSDLLDPANARRLQDPISIRNAVQVLGAAERSLAEAAEVVTIEMNASSDNPAVLVDADRVVSTGNYHTPHLALTCDYAARGLAAAATLSVARIAKLCSERLTGLPQYLADPEVGTNGFAPLLKLAESLLGGLQHLAQPTALWPSINADGVEDGLTLAFQSARNFREAAKLGRRITALEALAAAQACDLRGRDLPHRLSELQAAIRAVSPRIRESRPLAEDIEKVVEVI
;
A
#
# COMPACT_ATOMS: atom_id res chain seq x y z
N MET A 1 -2.04 17.42 -11.58
CA MET A 1 -2.36 17.51 -10.12
C MET A 1 -1.39 18.47 -9.47
N GLU A 2 -1.87 19.38 -8.61
CA GLU A 2 -1.03 20.31 -7.86
C GLU A 2 -0.64 19.72 -6.50
N LEU A 3 0.67 19.70 -6.20
CA LEU A 3 1.25 19.33 -4.91
C LEU A 3 1.46 20.58 -4.06
N ASN A 4 1.19 20.48 -2.75
CA ASN A 4 1.31 21.61 -1.82
C ASN A 4 1.97 21.23 -0.47
N GLY A 5 2.55 20.03 -0.37
CA GLY A 5 3.14 19.48 0.85
C GLY A 5 2.14 18.75 1.76
N ARG A 6 0.82 18.81 1.47
CA ARG A 6 -0.26 18.25 2.31
C ARG A 6 -1.40 17.60 1.49
N SER A 7 -1.18 17.41 0.18
CA SER A 7 -2.26 17.06 -0.76
C SER A 7 -2.43 15.56 -1.00
N LEU A 8 -1.54 14.71 -0.53
CA LEU A 8 -1.58 13.29 -0.82
C LEU A 8 -2.53 12.53 0.12
N SER A 9 -3.37 11.69 -0.47
CA SER A 9 -4.06 10.59 0.19
C SER A 9 -3.65 9.26 -0.48
N PRO A 10 -3.89 8.10 0.14
CA PRO A 10 -3.59 6.80 -0.48
C PRO A 10 -4.20 6.64 -1.87
N ASP A 11 -5.45 7.05 -2.06
CA ASP A 11 -6.16 6.92 -3.34
C ASP A 11 -5.60 7.88 -4.40
N ILE A 12 -5.28 9.13 -4.02
CA ILE A 12 -4.60 10.09 -4.89
C ILE A 12 -3.22 9.54 -5.28
N LEU A 13 -2.45 9.02 -4.30
CA LEU A 13 -1.13 8.45 -4.58
C LEU A 13 -1.20 7.29 -5.55
N ALA A 14 -2.16 6.38 -5.37
CA ALA A 14 -2.36 5.26 -6.29
C ALA A 14 -2.62 5.76 -7.72
N SER A 15 -3.50 6.76 -7.88
CA SER A 15 -3.81 7.35 -9.19
C SER A 15 -2.61 8.05 -9.84
N VAL A 16 -1.86 8.88 -9.09
CA VAL A 16 -0.72 9.63 -9.68
C VAL A 16 0.51 8.76 -9.91
N SER A 17 0.63 7.63 -9.23
CA SER A 17 1.71 6.67 -9.44
C SER A 17 1.55 5.84 -10.71
N GLU A 18 0.37 5.86 -11.31
CA GLU A 18 0.12 5.39 -12.67
C GLU A 18 0.60 6.44 -13.70
N ASP A 19 0.64 6.05 -14.98
CA ASP A 19 1.08 6.96 -16.03
C ASP A 19 -0.02 7.95 -16.43
N GLY A 20 0.40 9.16 -16.80
CA GLY A 20 -0.45 10.17 -17.43
C GLY A 20 -0.76 11.40 -16.57
N THR A 21 -0.66 11.32 -15.26
CA THR A 21 -0.91 12.48 -14.38
C THR A 21 0.35 13.34 -14.24
N ALA A 22 0.32 14.57 -14.78
CA ALA A 22 1.38 15.54 -14.57
C ALA A 22 1.26 16.19 -13.18
N LEU A 23 2.40 16.37 -12.51
CA LEU A 23 2.51 17.04 -11.20
C LEU A 23 3.00 18.46 -11.38
N THR A 24 2.42 19.38 -10.62
CA THR A 24 2.84 20.79 -10.52
C THR A 24 3.01 21.17 -9.04
N PHE A 25 3.81 22.19 -8.77
CA PHE A 25 3.99 22.73 -7.43
C PHE A 25 3.08 23.93 -7.20
N SER A 26 2.42 23.98 -6.06
CA SER A 26 1.64 25.16 -5.65
C SER A 26 2.54 26.38 -5.44
N PRO A 27 2.03 27.63 -5.60
CA PRO A 27 2.80 28.83 -5.34
C PRO A 27 3.40 28.87 -3.93
N ASN A 28 2.60 28.53 -2.92
CA ASN A 28 3.08 28.47 -1.52
C ASN A 28 4.17 27.40 -1.33
N GLY A 29 4.02 26.24 -1.96
CA GLY A 29 5.04 25.19 -1.91
C GLY A 29 6.37 25.64 -2.52
N LYS A 30 6.34 26.36 -3.65
CA LYS A 30 7.55 26.95 -4.25
C LYS A 30 8.22 27.95 -3.31
N THR A 31 7.43 28.83 -2.72
CA THR A 31 7.95 29.81 -1.74
C THR A 31 8.58 29.12 -0.53
N MET A 32 7.96 28.05 -0.02
CA MET A 32 8.53 27.28 1.10
C MET A 32 9.83 26.59 0.71
N LEU A 33 9.92 26.04 -0.49
CA LEU A 33 11.12 25.43 -1.03
C LEU A 33 12.28 26.44 -1.14
N GLU A 34 12.03 27.65 -1.68
CA GLU A 34 13.00 28.73 -1.80
C GLU A 34 13.47 29.23 -0.43
N ARG A 35 12.54 29.46 0.51
CA ARG A 35 12.88 29.86 1.89
C ARG A 35 13.70 28.79 2.60
N SER A 36 13.37 27.54 2.45
CA SER A 36 14.11 26.41 3.01
C SER A 36 15.54 26.36 2.47
N ARG A 37 15.71 26.58 1.17
CA ARG A 37 17.02 26.63 0.53
C ARG A 37 17.87 27.80 1.06
N ALA A 38 17.29 28.98 1.23
CA ALA A 38 17.99 30.14 1.75
C ALA A 38 18.60 29.90 3.14
N VAL A 39 17.94 29.09 4.01
CA VAL A 39 18.49 28.71 5.32
C VAL A 39 19.75 27.83 5.16
N ILE A 40 19.76 26.92 4.20
CA ILE A 40 20.92 26.08 3.91
C ILE A 40 22.06 26.93 3.35
N ASP A 41 21.78 27.81 2.39
CA ASP A 41 22.79 28.67 1.76
C ASP A 41 23.44 29.61 2.80
N LYS A 42 22.66 30.15 3.74
CA LYS A 42 23.15 30.92 4.88
C LYS A 42 24.06 30.08 5.77
N ALA A 43 23.65 28.86 6.15
CA ALA A 43 24.45 27.98 6.99
C ALA A 43 25.80 27.64 6.34
N VAL A 44 25.82 27.44 5.03
CA VAL A 44 27.06 27.23 4.25
C VAL A 44 27.94 28.48 4.24
N ALA A 45 27.37 29.66 3.95
CA ALA A 45 28.11 30.94 3.88
C ALA A 45 28.72 31.30 5.23
N GLU A 46 28.00 31.11 6.32
CA GLU A 46 28.44 31.39 7.69
C GLU A 46 29.24 30.23 8.32
N ARG A 47 29.46 29.13 7.60
CA ARG A 47 30.15 27.92 8.08
C ARG A 47 29.56 27.36 9.38
N ILE A 48 28.25 27.44 9.54
CA ILE A 48 27.54 26.84 10.68
C ILE A 48 27.67 25.32 10.58
N PRO A 49 28.11 24.61 11.65
CA PRO A 49 28.17 23.17 11.62
C PRO A 49 26.76 22.53 11.45
N VAL A 50 26.54 21.89 10.33
CA VAL A 50 25.28 21.21 10.00
C VAL A 50 25.60 19.83 9.46
N TYR A 51 25.05 18.79 10.11
CA TYR A 51 25.22 17.39 9.73
C TYR A 51 24.90 17.12 8.26
N GLY A 52 25.85 16.57 7.54
CA GLY A 52 25.69 16.23 6.12
C GLY A 52 25.46 17.43 5.18
N VAL A 53 25.79 18.65 5.62
CA VAL A 53 25.77 19.88 4.82
C VAL A 53 27.14 20.57 4.88
N THR A 54 27.58 20.96 6.06
CA THR A 54 28.91 21.58 6.31
C THR A 54 29.82 20.64 7.10
N THR A 55 29.29 19.51 7.61
CA THR A 55 30.08 18.43 8.21
C THR A 55 29.81 17.13 7.45
N GLY A 56 30.63 16.11 7.69
CA GLY A 56 30.46 14.78 7.13
C GLY A 56 29.24 14.02 7.67
N LEU A 57 29.13 12.76 7.30
CA LEU A 57 28.03 11.84 7.65
C LEU A 57 28.56 10.65 8.47
N GLY A 58 27.69 10.02 9.27
CA GLY A 58 28.03 8.86 10.08
C GLY A 58 29.18 9.15 11.05
N SER A 59 30.25 8.39 11.01
CA SER A 59 31.44 8.57 11.86
C SER A 59 32.16 9.90 11.65
N ARG A 60 31.96 10.55 10.50
CA ARG A 60 32.53 11.88 10.18
C ARG A 60 31.57 13.05 10.53
N ALA A 61 30.55 12.83 11.31
CA ALA A 61 29.50 13.80 11.62
C ALA A 61 30.01 15.11 12.26
N THR A 62 31.14 15.05 12.95
CA THR A 62 31.79 16.20 13.63
C THR A 62 32.92 16.82 12.82
N GLU A 63 33.28 16.26 11.67
CA GLU A 63 34.35 16.76 10.83
C GLU A 63 33.81 17.84 9.88
N ALA A 64 34.36 19.06 9.94
CA ALA A 64 34.03 20.12 9.00
C ALA A 64 34.53 19.79 7.59
N LEU A 65 33.67 19.96 6.59
CA LEU A 65 34.04 19.80 5.18
C LEU A 65 34.84 21.00 4.67
N SER A 66 35.92 20.76 3.93
CA SER A 66 36.64 21.79 3.19
C SER A 66 35.79 22.32 2.03
N ALA A 67 36.15 23.46 1.46
CA ALA A 67 35.47 24.04 0.31
C ALA A 67 35.49 23.11 -0.93
N GLU A 68 36.57 22.33 -1.10
CA GLU A 68 36.71 21.38 -2.17
C GLU A 68 35.76 20.16 -1.95
N GLU A 69 35.72 19.60 -0.74
CA GLU A 69 34.77 18.52 -0.38
C GLU A 69 33.32 18.97 -0.51
N LEU A 70 32.95 20.18 -0.10
CA LEU A 70 31.60 20.71 -0.23
C LEU A 70 31.07 20.67 -1.68
N SER A 71 31.94 20.95 -2.66
CA SER A 71 31.55 20.99 -4.09
C SER A 71 31.18 19.64 -4.65
N GLY A 72 31.79 18.55 -4.14
CA GLY A 72 31.53 17.16 -4.59
C GLY A 72 30.68 16.34 -3.64
N PHE A 73 30.41 16.82 -2.42
CA PHE A 73 29.84 16.02 -1.32
C PHE A 73 28.48 15.42 -1.62
N SER A 74 27.62 16.14 -2.36
CA SER A 74 26.30 15.64 -2.76
C SER A 74 26.39 14.47 -3.73
N VAL A 75 27.32 14.50 -4.69
CA VAL A 75 27.58 13.39 -5.62
C VAL A 75 28.20 12.21 -4.88
N GLU A 76 29.17 12.46 -4.01
CA GLU A 76 29.79 11.46 -3.15
C GLU A 76 28.75 10.78 -2.24
N THR A 77 27.84 11.56 -1.67
CA THR A 77 26.74 11.05 -0.82
C THR A 77 25.86 10.06 -1.58
N LEU A 78 25.49 10.36 -2.81
CA LEU A 78 24.69 9.46 -3.64
C LEU A 78 25.48 8.22 -4.07
N ASN A 79 26.72 8.38 -4.55
CA ASN A 79 27.55 7.28 -5.00
C ASN A 79 27.86 6.28 -3.89
N GLY A 80 28.22 6.77 -2.70
CA GLY A 80 28.55 5.93 -1.56
C GLY A 80 27.37 5.20 -0.91
N ARG A 81 26.15 5.44 -1.38
CA ARG A 81 24.91 4.84 -0.87
C ARG A 81 24.05 4.16 -1.93
N ASP A 82 24.50 4.10 -3.16
CA ASP A 82 23.81 3.39 -4.25
C ASP A 82 24.06 1.90 -4.18
N HIS A 83 23.40 1.23 -3.24
CA HIS A 83 23.56 -0.20 -2.95
C HIS A 83 22.23 -0.96 -2.84
N ALA A 84 21.14 -0.42 -3.40
CA ALA A 84 19.86 -1.13 -3.42
C ALA A 84 19.95 -2.40 -4.29
N LEU A 85 19.59 -3.55 -3.70
CA LEU A 85 19.79 -4.85 -4.32
C LEU A 85 18.50 -5.39 -4.96
N ALA A 86 18.67 -6.12 -6.08
CA ALA A 86 17.59 -6.81 -6.80
C ALA A 86 16.78 -7.78 -5.91
N PRO A 87 15.54 -8.13 -6.29
CA PRO A 87 14.86 -7.74 -7.52
C PRO A 87 14.45 -6.28 -7.54
N ALA A 88 14.28 -5.71 -8.73
CA ALA A 88 13.80 -4.34 -8.90
C ALA A 88 12.37 -4.18 -8.35
N LEU A 89 12.09 -3.02 -7.79
CA LEU A 89 10.75 -2.65 -7.36
C LEU A 89 9.83 -2.45 -8.57
N PRO A 90 8.54 -2.77 -8.45
CA PRO A 90 7.56 -2.40 -9.46
C PRO A 90 7.59 -0.89 -9.74
N ARG A 91 7.46 -0.52 -11.00
CA ARG A 91 7.50 0.88 -11.47
C ARG A 91 6.55 1.78 -10.68
N GLN A 92 5.33 1.34 -10.41
CA GLN A 92 4.34 2.06 -9.61
C GLN A 92 4.86 2.44 -8.21
N VAL A 93 5.62 1.54 -7.56
CA VAL A 93 6.18 1.79 -6.22
C VAL A 93 7.22 2.90 -6.24
N VAL A 94 8.11 2.89 -7.24
CA VAL A 94 9.12 3.94 -7.39
C VAL A 94 8.46 5.28 -7.73
N ARG A 95 7.46 5.31 -8.61
CA ARG A 95 6.69 6.51 -8.91
C ARG A 95 5.95 7.04 -7.69
N ALA A 96 5.38 6.15 -6.85
CA ALA A 96 4.78 6.55 -5.59
C ALA A 96 5.80 7.22 -4.66
N ALA A 97 7.00 6.65 -4.53
CA ALA A 97 8.08 7.24 -3.74
C ALA A 97 8.51 8.61 -4.31
N MET A 98 8.65 8.75 -5.64
CA MET A 98 8.93 10.03 -6.29
C MET A 98 7.84 11.08 -5.99
N ALA A 99 6.56 10.71 -6.11
CA ALA A 99 5.43 11.60 -5.83
C ALA A 99 5.40 12.05 -4.35
N VAL A 100 5.63 11.12 -3.42
CA VAL A 100 5.75 11.44 -1.99
C VAL A 100 6.94 12.38 -1.77
N ARG A 101 8.11 12.11 -2.39
CA ARG A 101 9.28 13.00 -2.22
C ARG A 101 9.04 14.39 -2.76
N LEU A 102 8.44 14.51 -3.95
CA LEU A 102 8.05 15.79 -4.52
C LEU A 102 7.10 16.56 -3.60
N ASN A 103 6.13 15.89 -3.00
CA ASN A 103 5.20 16.51 -2.07
C ASN A 103 5.90 16.95 -0.78
N THR A 104 6.76 16.12 -0.19
CA THR A 104 7.45 16.43 1.07
C THR A 104 8.51 17.54 0.92
N PHE A 105 9.08 17.74 -0.26
CA PHE A 105 9.93 18.90 -0.54
C PHE A 105 9.20 20.23 -0.29
N LEU A 106 7.90 20.27 -0.60
CA LEU A 106 7.08 21.48 -0.47
C LEU A 106 6.69 21.81 0.99
N THR A 107 7.01 20.95 1.95
CA THR A 107 6.88 21.27 3.38
C THR A 107 7.93 22.26 3.84
N GLY A 108 9.01 22.46 3.07
CA GLY A 108 10.10 23.35 3.38
C GLY A 108 11.15 22.78 4.36
N ALA A 109 11.08 21.51 4.73
CA ALA A 109 12.01 20.93 5.70
C ALA A 109 13.25 20.28 5.07
N ALA A 110 13.24 20.00 3.78
CA ALA A 110 14.31 19.25 3.11
C ALA A 110 15.58 20.09 2.83
N GLY A 111 15.45 21.38 2.56
CA GLY A 111 16.57 22.25 2.21
C GLY A 111 17.19 21.95 0.84
N VAL A 112 16.47 21.22 -0.01
CA VAL A 112 16.89 20.90 -1.38
C VAL A 112 16.84 22.15 -2.27
N SER A 113 17.71 22.24 -3.26
CA SER A 113 17.67 23.33 -4.24
C SER A 113 16.40 23.24 -5.11
N PRO A 114 15.74 24.37 -5.42
CA PRO A 114 14.55 24.40 -6.27
C PRO A 114 14.77 23.74 -7.64
N ALA A 115 15.96 23.89 -8.21
CA ALA A 115 16.31 23.28 -9.50
C ALA A 115 16.30 21.74 -9.44
N VAL A 116 16.81 21.12 -8.36
CA VAL A 116 16.79 19.66 -8.17
C VAL A 116 15.37 19.16 -7.96
N ALA A 117 14.57 19.86 -7.15
CA ALA A 117 13.17 19.50 -6.93
C ALA A 117 12.35 19.58 -8.24
N ASP A 118 12.56 20.63 -9.03
CA ASP A 118 11.87 20.79 -10.31
C ASP A 118 12.33 19.75 -11.35
N HIS A 119 13.63 19.44 -11.37
CA HIS A 119 14.15 18.38 -12.25
C HIS A 119 13.53 17.01 -11.93
N LEU A 120 13.43 16.61 -10.64
CA LEU A 120 12.73 15.38 -10.24
C LEU A 120 11.28 15.39 -10.73
N ARG A 121 10.59 16.54 -10.64
CA ARG A 121 9.22 16.72 -11.15
C ARG A 121 9.15 16.55 -12.68
N LEU A 122 10.10 17.12 -13.41
CA LEU A 122 10.18 16.97 -14.88
C LEU A 122 10.42 15.52 -15.29
N VAL A 123 11.34 14.81 -14.62
CA VAL A 123 11.59 13.37 -14.85
C VAL A 123 10.31 12.55 -14.59
N PHE A 124 9.61 12.83 -13.48
CA PHE A 124 8.33 12.18 -13.17
C PHE A 124 7.30 12.43 -14.28
N ASN A 125 7.14 13.67 -14.74
CA ASN A 125 6.17 14.07 -15.75
C ASN A 125 6.50 13.53 -17.16
N ALA A 126 7.79 13.36 -17.47
CA ALA A 126 8.23 12.68 -18.69
C ALA A 126 7.88 11.18 -18.69
N GLY A 127 7.42 10.64 -17.55
CA GLY A 127 7.10 9.22 -17.40
C GLY A 127 8.34 8.35 -17.22
N LEU A 128 9.49 8.96 -16.97
CA LEU A 128 10.73 8.26 -16.65
C LEU A 128 10.74 7.84 -15.18
N THR A 129 11.11 6.59 -14.93
CA THR A 129 11.10 6.01 -13.59
C THR A 129 12.42 5.29 -13.33
N PRO A 130 13.16 5.61 -12.25
CA PRO A 130 14.37 4.90 -11.86
C PRO A 130 14.13 3.41 -11.62
N VAL A 131 15.08 2.59 -12.07
CA VAL A 131 15.15 1.18 -11.69
C VAL A 131 15.82 1.10 -10.33
N VAL A 132 15.06 0.74 -9.30
CA VAL A 132 15.53 0.70 -7.91
C VAL A 132 15.38 -0.72 -7.37
N GLY A 133 16.43 -1.27 -6.77
CA GLY A 133 16.38 -2.57 -6.10
C GLY A 133 15.44 -2.56 -4.89
N GLY A 134 14.84 -3.70 -4.58
CA GLY A 134 13.84 -3.84 -3.52
C GLY A 134 14.40 -4.14 -2.12
N TRP A 135 15.71 -4.24 -1.97
CA TRP A 135 16.41 -4.46 -0.71
C TRP A 135 17.41 -3.33 -0.45
N GLY A 136 17.48 -2.85 0.79
CA GLY A 136 18.43 -1.80 1.18
C GLY A 136 17.88 -0.78 2.16
N THR A 137 16.74 -1.06 2.82
CA THR A 137 16.24 -0.19 3.90
C THR A 137 15.95 -0.99 5.16
N ILE A 138 16.30 -0.41 6.31
CA ILE A 138 16.02 -0.93 7.65
C ILE A 138 14.91 -0.14 8.34
N GLY A 139 14.34 0.88 7.65
CA GLY A 139 13.31 1.74 8.20
C GLY A 139 13.85 2.86 9.10
N ALA A 140 15.17 3.11 9.02
CA ALA A 140 15.83 4.33 9.51
C ALA A 140 16.20 5.22 8.31
N ALA A 141 15.24 5.83 7.68
CA ALA A 141 15.18 6.30 6.31
C ALA A 141 15.30 5.17 5.26
N ASP A 142 14.98 5.49 4.01
CA ASP A 142 15.13 4.56 2.87
C ASP A 142 16.41 4.86 2.10
N LEU A 143 17.52 5.01 2.81
CA LEU A 143 18.75 5.67 2.38
C LEU A 143 19.31 5.11 1.07
N LEU A 144 19.44 3.78 0.95
CA LEU A 144 20.03 3.16 -0.24
C LEU A 144 19.08 3.25 -1.44
N LEU A 145 17.76 3.08 -1.21
CA LEU A 145 16.75 3.21 -2.25
C LEU A 145 16.69 4.66 -2.78
N GLY A 146 16.71 5.64 -1.86
CA GLY A 146 16.75 7.05 -2.19
C GLY A 146 18.01 7.44 -2.98
N ALA A 147 19.17 6.93 -2.61
CA ALA A 147 20.42 7.19 -3.32
C ALA A 147 20.40 6.61 -4.75
N THR A 148 19.92 5.37 -4.92
CA THR A 148 19.76 4.76 -6.25
C THR A 148 18.81 5.59 -7.12
N MET A 149 17.66 6.01 -6.57
CA MET A 149 16.71 6.89 -7.26
C MET A 149 17.38 8.23 -7.62
N GLY A 150 18.05 8.86 -6.65
CA GLY A 150 18.70 10.17 -6.84
C GLY A 150 19.79 10.14 -7.92
N ARG A 151 20.65 9.11 -7.93
CA ARG A 151 21.68 8.92 -8.96
C ARG A 151 21.06 8.82 -10.36
N ALA A 152 20.05 7.98 -10.51
CA ALA A 152 19.41 7.80 -11.81
C ALA A 152 18.71 9.08 -12.30
N VAL A 153 17.99 9.77 -11.42
CA VAL A 153 17.32 11.05 -11.76
C VAL A 153 18.34 12.11 -12.16
N MET A 154 19.51 12.16 -11.52
CA MET A 154 20.55 13.13 -11.81
C MET A 154 21.51 12.69 -12.94
N GLY A 155 21.23 11.58 -13.63
CA GLY A 155 22.07 11.09 -14.73
C GLY A 155 23.48 10.67 -14.31
N LEU A 156 23.74 10.46 -13.02
CA LEU A 156 25.04 10.07 -12.47
C LEU A 156 25.32 8.57 -12.62
N GLY A 157 24.38 7.82 -13.17
CA GLY A 157 24.43 6.38 -13.39
C GLY A 157 23.09 5.71 -13.14
N GLY A 158 23.04 4.36 -13.21
CA GLY A 158 21.81 3.60 -13.10
C GLY A 158 20.98 3.59 -14.38
N GLN A 159 19.72 3.23 -14.26
CA GLN A 159 18.79 3.06 -15.38
C GLN A 159 17.45 3.75 -15.11
N LEU A 160 16.81 4.18 -16.20
CA LEU A 160 15.42 4.65 -16.20
C LEU A 160 14.58 3.76 -17.12
N VAL A 161 13.34 3.53 -16.72
CA VAL A 161 12.33 2.87 -17.53
C VAL A 161 11.28 3.89 -17.98
N ASP A 162 10.92 3.89 -19.26
CA ASP A 162 9.93 4.77 -19.84
C ASP A 162 8.50 4.21 -19.70
N ARG A 163 7.49 4.94 -20.28
CA ARG A 163 6.07 4.51 -20.29
C ARG A 163 5.82 3.24 -21.11
N ASN A 164 6.74 2.89 -22.02
CA ASN A 164 6.64 1.70 -22.87
C ASN A 164 7.44 0.53 -22.29
N GLU A 165 7.79 0.58 -21.02
CA GLU A 165 8.57 -0.44 -20.31
C GLU A 165 10.00 -0.64 -20.91
N ARG A 166 10.53 0.34 -21.65
CA ARG A 166 11.88 0.29 -22.20
C ARG A 166 12.85 0.83 -21.18
N THR A 167 13.86 0.05 -20.86
CA THR A 167 14.93 0.41 -19.94
C THR A 167 16.16 0.89 -20.72
N SER A 168 16.76 2.01 -20.30
CA SER A 168 18.00 2.56 -20.86
C SER A 168 18.89 3.14 -19.76
N ALA A 169 20.15 3.44 -20.10
CA ALA A 169 21.01 4.16 -19.17
C ALA A 169 20.38 5.51 -18.83
N ALA A 170 20.52 5.93 -17.57
CA ALA A 170 19.81 7.12 -17.08
C ALA A 170 20.17 8.39 -17.87
N ALA A 171 21.47 8.58 -18.17
CA ALA A 171 21.92 9.73 -18.97
C ALA A 171 21.31 9.76 -20.37
N ASP A 172 21.20 8.62 -21.04
CA ASP A 172 20.62 8.51 -22.40
C ASP A 172 19.11 8.79 -22.36
N ALA A 173 18.39 8.22 -21.36
CA ALA A 173 16.97 8.44 -21.22
C ALA A 173 16.62 9.93 -20.95
N LEU A 174 17.43 10.60 -20.11
CA LEU A 174 17.27 12.02 -19.84
C LEU A 174 17.54 12.86 -21.09
N ALA A 175 18.62 12.57 -21.82
CA ALA A 175 18.95 13.25 -23.06
C ALA A 175 17.86 13.09 -24.12
N MET A 176 17.29 11.90 -24.27
CA MET A 176 16.17 11.61 -25.18
C MET A 176 14.89 12.39 -24.80
N ALA A 177 14.74 12.76 -23.56
CA ALA A 177 13.61 13.53 -23.04
C ALA A 177 13.89 15.05 -22.97
N ASP A 178 15.00 15.52 -23.51
CA ASP A 178 15.48 16.93 -23.41
C ASP A 178 15.59 17.43 -21.96
N LEU A 179 15.95 16.55 -21.03
CA LEU A 179 16.11 16.86 -19.62
C LEU A 179 17.60 16.95 -19.26
N THR A 180 18.05 18.13 -18.88
CA THR A 180 19.42 18.37 -18.40
C THR A 180 19.41 18.46 -16.88
N PRO A 181 20.07 17.52 -16.16
CA PRO A 181 20.18 17.58 -14.70
C PRO A 181 20.91 18.84 -14.23
N PRO A 182 20.40 19.53 -13.19
CA PRO A 182 21.13 20.65 -12.59
C PRO A 182 22.36 20.15 -11.83
N GLN A 183 23.33 21.04 -11.59
CA GLN A 183 24.45 20.74 -10.71
C GLN A 183 23.95 20.62 -9.26
N LEU A 184 24.37 19.56 -8.56
CA LEU A 184 24.07 19.36 -7.15
C LEU A 184 24.88 20.31 -6.28
N GLY A 185 24.19 21.05 -5.42
CA GLY A 185 24.80 21.86 -4.37
C GLY A 185 24.85 21.15 -3.01
N PRO A 186 25.37 21.83 -1.98
CA PRO A 186 25.32 21.33 -0.61
C PRO A 186 23.90 20.92 -0.20
N ARG A 187 23.73 19.83 0.54
CA ARG A 187 22.44 19.26 0.97
C ARG A 187 21.70 18.45 -0.10
N ASP A 188 21.82 18.72 -1.40
CA ASP A 188 21.00 18.11 -2.44
C ASP A 188 21.11 16.59 -2.49
N GLY A 189 22.32 16.05 -2.41
CA GLY A 189 22.55 14.60 -2.39
C GLY A 189 21.89 13.92 -1.19
N LEU A 190 22.01 14.51 0.00
CA LEU A 190 21.39 13.97 1.20
C LEU A 190 19.86 14.12 1.16
N ALA A 191 19.33 15.21 0.59
CA ALA A 191 17.90 15.40 0.39
C ALA A 191 17.32 14.40 -0.60
N LEU A 192 18.08 13.95 -1.60
CA LEU A 192 17.64 12.88 -2.52
C LEU A 192 17.72 11.49 -1.92
N ALA A 193 18.58 11.24 -0.92
CA ALA A 193 18.84 9.92 -0.36
C ALA A 193 18.15 9.68 1.00
N ASN A 194 18.22 10.64 1.93
CA ASN A 194 17.85 10.43 3.33
C ASN A 194 16.40 10.85 3.61
N HIS A 195 15.47 9.97 3.36
CA HIS A 195 14.02 10.16 3.55
C HIS A 195 13.30 8.81 3.65
N ALA A 196 12.05 8.79 4.16
CA ALA A 196 11.21 7.59 4.26
C ALA A 196 10.14 7.48 3.15
N CYS A 197 10.38 8.10 1.98
CA CYS A 197 9.35 8.19 0.93
C CYS A 197 9.03 6.87 0.22
N PHE A 198 9.98 5.92 0.18
CA PHE A 198 9.70 4.57 -0.35
C PHE A 198 8.78 3.80 0.60
N SER A 199 9.05 3.86 1.90
CA SER A 199 8.21 3.25 2.93
C SER A 199 6.80 3.85 2.92
N ALA A 200 6.68 5.18 2.93
CA ALA A 200 5.39 5.88 2.87
C ALA A 200 4.64 5.64 1.54
N GLY A 201 5.35 5.64 0.41
CA GLY A 201 4.79 5.36 -0.91
C GLY A 201 4.25 3.93 -1.03
N MET A 202 5.04 2.94 -0.59
CA MET A 202 4.60 1.54 -0.56
C MET A 202 3.37 1.36 0.34
N ALA A 203 3.34 1.98 1.52
CA ALA A 203 2.22 1.91 2.44
C ALA A 203 0.97 2.60 1.89
N GLY A 204 1.12 3.74 1.19
CA GLY A 204 0.02 4.42 0.51
C GLY A 204 -0.66 3.53 -0.54
N LEU A 205 0.14 2.86 -1.37
CA LEU A 205 -0.37 1.89 -2.33
C LEU A 205 -1.02 0.68 -1.64
N ALA A 206 -0.43 0.21 -0.52
CA ALA A 206 -0.98 -0.90 0.26
C ALA A 206 -2.34 -0.56 0.86
N VAL A 207 -2.53 0.65 1.40
CA VAL A 207 -3.82 1.11 1.92
C VAL A 207 -4.88 1.19 0.81
N ALA A 208 -4.54 1.75 -0.36
CA ALA A 208 -5.46 1.81 -1.49
C ALA A 208 -5.89 0.42 -1.97
N GLU A 209 -4.95 -0.53 -2.05
CA GLU A 209 -5.22 -1.93 -2.40
C GLU A 209 -6.08 -2.63 -1.34
N ALA A 210 -5.77 -2.43 -0.06
CA ALA A 210 -6.48 -3.04 1.06
C ALA A 210 -7.92 -2.52 1.21
N ARG A 211 -8.18 -1.25 0.88
CA ARG A 211 -9.55 -0.71 0.82
C ARG A 211 -10.38 -1.47 -0.20
N ARG A 212 -9.87 -1.66 -1.42
CA ARG A 212 -10.56 -2.46 -2.43
C ARG A 212 -10.79 -3.90 -1.97
N ALA A 213 -9.76 -4.52 -1.37
CA ALA A 213 -9.88 -5.87 -0.82
C ALA A 213 -10.98 -5.98 0.24
N LEU A 214 -11.07 -5.02 1.16
CA LEU A 214 -12.09 -5.02 2.22
C LEU A 214 -13.49 -4.80 1.66
N GLU A 215 -13.67 -3.89 0.69
CA GLU A 215 -14.95 -3.70 0.00
C GLU A 215 -15.42 -5.01 -0.65
N SER A 216 -14.54 -5.69 -1.37
CA SER A 216 -14.82 -6.99 -1.98
C SER A 216 -15.19 -8.04 -0.92
N HIS A 217 -14.44 -8.13 0.19
CA HIS A 217 -14.74 -9.05 1.29
C HIS A 217 -16.14 -8.83 1.86
N ILE A 218 -16.57 -7.58 2.04
CA ILE A 218 -17.90 -7.25 2.58
C ILE A 218 -19.00 -7.64 1.57
N ALA A 219 -18.81 -7.29 0.30
CA ALA A 219 -19.79 -7.59 -0.75
C ALA A 219 -19.96 -9.10 -0.95
N ILE A 220 -18.86 -9.83 -1.00
CA ILE A 220 -18.90 -11.29 -1.19
C ILE A 220 -19.37 -12.02 0.06
N ALA A 221 -19.07 -11.51 1.27
CA ALA A 221 -19.65 -12.05 2.50
C ALA A 221 -21.19 -11.90 2.51
N ALA A 222 -21.75 -10.80 1.99
CA ALA A 222 -23.20 -10.64 1.85
C ALA A 222 -23.79 -11.61 0.81
N LEU A 223 -23.11 -11.85 -0.32
CA LEU A 223 -23.52 -12.84 -1.31
C LEU A 223 -23.47 -14.28 -0.73
N SER A 224 -22.41 -14.60 0.01
CA SER A 224 -22.26 -15.87 0.72
C SER A 224 -23.34 -16.06 1.79
N PHE A 225 -23.69 -14.98 2.52
CA PHE A 225 -24.76 -14.98 3.50
C PHE A 225 -26.12 -15.31 2.84
N GLN A 226 -26.42 -14.65 1.72
CA GLN A 226 -27.63 -14.91 0.93
C GLN A 226 -27.67 -16.35 0.41
N ALA A 227 -26.57 -16.84 -0.18
CA ALA A 227 -26.44 -18.20 -0.69
C ALA A 227 -26.59 -19.26 0.41
N PHE A 228 -26.07 -18.98 1.61
CA PHE A 228 -26.15 -19.88 2.77
C PHE A 228 -27.55 -19.93 3.38
N GLY A 229 -28.32 -18.85 3.29
CA GLY A 229 -29.59 -18.64 3.99
C GLY A 229 -29.36 -18.28 5.46
N GLY A 230 -28.52 -17.29 5.70
CA GLY A 230 -28.05 -16.89 7.01
C GLY A 230 -29.11 -16.19 7.86
N ASN A 231 -28.88 -16.14 9.17
CA ASN A 231 -29.72 -15.44 10.15
C ASN A 231 -29.23 -14.00 10.32
N VAL A 232 -30.06 -13.02 9.99
CA VAL A 232 -29.72 -11.59 10.00
C VAL A 232 -29.64 -10.99 11.39
N THR A 233 -30.15 -11.65 12.45
CA THR A 233 -30.22 -11.12 13.82
C THR A 233 -28.87 -10.56 14.34
N PRO A 234 -27.70 -11.19 14.07
CA PRO A 234 -26.41 -10.65 14.49
C PRO A 234 -26.05 -9.30 13.87
N MET A 235 -26.73 -8.88 12.79
CA MET A 235 -26.56 -7.58 12.13
C MET A 235 -27.57 -6.52 12.61
N ASP A 236 -28.40 -6.85 13.59
CA ASP A 236 -29.37 -5.90 14.16
C ASP A 236 -28.64 -4.79 14.92
N SER A 237 -29.09 -3.55 14.72
CA SER A 237 -28.48 -2.37 15.34
C SER A 237 -28.55 -2.39 16.87
N ALA A 238 -29.64 -2.94 17.44
CA ALA A 238 -29.78 -3.10 18.89
C ALA A 238 -28.80 -4.14 19.45
N VAL A 239 -28.53 -5.22 18.69
CA VAL A 239 -27.51 -6.23 19.06
C VAL A 239 -26.11 -5.62 19.02
N LEU A 240 -25.79 -4.88 17.98
CA LEU A 240 -24.48 -4.23 17.82
C LEU A 240 -24.27 -3.12 18.86
N ALA A 241 -25.33 -2.44 19.30
CA ALA A 241 -25.25 -1.43 20.36
C ALA A 241 -24.85 -2.01 21.72
N LEU A 242 -25.04 -3.31 21.97
CA LEU A 242 -24.60 -3.99 23.21
C LEU A 242 -23.06 -4.00 23.33
N LYS A 243 -22.34 -3.83 22.20
CA LYS A 243 -20.87 -3.72 22.14
C LYS A 243 -20.49 -2.69 21.08
N SER A 244 -20.45 -1.43 21.44
CA SER A 244 -20.44 -0.25 20.58
C SER A 244 -19.16 -0.05 19.74
N HIS A 245 -18.78 -1.02 18.92
CA HIS A 245 -17.75 -0.85 17.90
C HIS A 245 -18.35 -0.20 16.65
N SER A 246 -17.98 1.06 16.36
CA SER A 246 -18.54 1.83 15.25
C SER A 246 -18.28 1.20 13.88
N HIS A 247 -17.15 0.52 13.71
CA HIS A 247 -16.82 -0.18 12.48
C HIS A 247 -17.73 -1.39 12.22
N ASP A 248 -18.07 -2.14 13.28
CA ASP A 248 -19.04 -3.25 13.17
C ASP A 248 -20.40 -2.74 12.68
N ALA A 249 -20.87 -1.61 13.22
CA ALA A 249 -22.13 -0.99 12.80
C ALA A 249 -22.08 -0.53 11.32
N ARG A 250 -20.96 0.03 10.86
CA ARG A 250 -20.79 0.41 9.44
C ARG A 250 -20.81 -0.80 8.51
N VAL A 251 -20.05 -1.85 8.84
CA VAL A 251 -20.03 -3.10 8.05
C VAL A 251 -21.43 -3.73 8.02
N ALA A 252 -22.12 -3.82 9.15
CA ALA A 252 -23.49 -4.34 9.20
C ALA A 252 -24.43 -3.53 8.32
N GLY A 253 -24.36 -2.19 8.39
CA GLY A 253 -25.15 -1.30 7.53
C GLY A 253 -24.93 -1.56 6.04
N ARG A 254 -23.66 -1.77 5.63
CA ARG A 254 -23.29 -2.09 4.24
C ARG A 254 -23.81 -3.45 3.81
N MET A 255 -23.63 -4.49 4.66
CA MET A 255 -24.16 -5.83 4.36
C MET A 255 -25.68 -5.84 4.25
N ARG A 256 -26.38 -5.16 5.18
CA ARG A 256 -27.85 -5.03 5.12
C ARG A 256 -28.31 -4.27 3.87
N ALA A 257 -27.58 -3.23 3.44
CA ALA A 257 -27.88 -2.51 2.21
C ALA A 257 -27.69 -3.36 0.93
N LEU A 258 -26.78 -4.33 0.95
CA LEU A 258 -26.60 -5.32 -0.13
C LEU A 258 -27.72 -6.37 -0.12
N LEU A 259 -28.27 -6.67 1.06
CA LEU A 259 -29.36 -7.61 1.27
C LEU A 259 -30.76 -6.94 1.14
N ASP A 260 -30.84 -5.65 0.80
CA ASP A 260 -32.12 -4.94 0.67
C ASP A 260 -33.02 -5.63 -0.39
N GLY A 261 -34.25 -5.97 0.02
CA GLY A 261 -35.16 -6.79 -0.76
C GLY A 261 -35.02 -8.31 -0.58
N SER A 262 -34.09 -8.77 0.25
CA SER A 262 -33.98 -10.20 0.60
C SER A 262 -35.05 -10.63 1.61
N ASP A 263 -35.62 -11.83 1.40
CA ASP A 263 -36.47 -12.49 2.36
C ASP A 263 -35.73 -12.81 3.69
N LEU A 264 -34.41 -12.93 3.67
CA LEU A 264 -33.57 -13.17 4.85
C LEU A 264 -33.47 -11.96 5.80
N LEU A 265 -33.99 -10.78 5.41
CA LEU A 265 -34.13 -9.65 6.35
C LEU A 265 -35.20 -9.92 7.44
N ASP A 266 -36.08 -10.89 7.21
CA ASP A 266 -36.90 -11.51 8.26
C ASP A 266 -36.15 -12.74 8.84
N PRO A 267 -35.77 -12.72 10.14
CA PRO A 267 -35.08 -13.85 10.77
C PRO A 267 -35.82 -15.20 10.71
N ALA A 268 -37.15 -15.15 10.54
CA ALA A 268 -37.98 -16.37 10.41
C ALA A 268 -37.63 -17.18 9.14
N ASN A 269 -37.08 -16.55 8.11
CA ASN A 269 -36.67 -17.20 6.86
C ASN A 269 -35.25 -17.79 6.88
N ALA A 270 -34.51 -17.58 8.00
CA ALA A 270 -33.21 -18.15 8.17
C ALA A 270 -33.27 -19.69 8.22
N ARG A 271 -32.32 -20.35 7.56
CA ARG A 271 -32.25 -21.81 7.57
C ARG A 271 -31.95 -22.43 8.93
N ARG A 272 -31.31 -21.64 9.81
CA ARG A 272 -30.84 -22.09 11.13
C ARG A 272 -31.08 -21.00 12.19
N LEU A 273 -31.34 -21.45 13.42
CA LEU A 273 -31.36 -20.55 14.55
C LEU A 273 -29.98 -19.93 14.83
N GLN A 274 -28.91 -20.74 14.67
CA GLN A 274 -27.52 -20.28 14.80
C GLN A 274 -26.68 -20.78 13.65
N ASP A 275 -26.05 -19.83 12.95
CA ASP A 275 -25.11 -20.08 11.87
C ASP A 275 -23.71 -20.40 12.38
N PRO A 276 -22.86 -21.04 11.56
CA PRO A 276 -21.43 -21.11 11.80
C PRO A 276 -20.80 -19.72 12.01
N ILE A 277 -19.73 -19.65 12.80
CA ILE A 277 -19.05 -18.39 13.13
C ILE A 277 -18.68 -17.57 11.89
N SER A 278 -18.23 -18.23 10.81
CA SER A 278 -17.83 -17.53 9.57
C SER A 278 -18.97 -16.78 8.86
N ILE A 279 -20.22 -17.17 9.10
CA ILE A 279 -21.42 -16.46 8.63
C ILE A 279 -21.90 -15.48 9.70
N ARG A 280 -22.12 -15.96 10.94
CA ARG A 280 -22.72 -15.21 12.02
C ARG A 280 -21.89 -14.02 12.51
N ASN A 281 -20.56 -14.18 12.55
CA ASN A 281 -19.63 -13.17 13.06
C ASN A 281 -18.86 -12.42 11.97
N ALA A 282 -19.34 -12.49 10.71
CA ALA A 282 -18.70 -11.78 9.60
C ALA A 282 -18.55 -10.27 9.90
N VAL A 283 -19.59 -9.64 10.48
CA VAL A 283 -19.59 -8.20 10.80
C VAL A 283 -18.49 -7.83 11.78
N GLN A 284 -18.32 -8.59 12.87
CA GLN A 284 -17.32 -8.28 13.89
C GLN A 284 -15.89 -8.42 13.38
N VAL A 285 -15.63 -9.42 12.52
CA VAL A 285 -14.28 -9.62 11.97
C VAL A 285 -13.97 -8.61 10.87
N LEU A 286 -14.92 -8.35 9.97
CA LEU A 286 -14.76 -7.33 8.95
C LEU A 286 -14.70 -5.92 9.53
N GLY A 287 -15.44 -5.63 10.63
CA GLY A 287 -15.36 -4.39 11.36
C GLY A 287 -14.00 -4.19 12.03
N ALA A 288 -13.42 -5.24 12.62
CA ALA A 288 -12.07 -5.18 13.16
C ALA A 288 -11.01 -4.95 12.07
N ALA A 289 -11.17 -5.58 10.89
CA ALA A 289 -10.30 -5.34 9.74
C ALA A 289 -10.45 -3.89 9.21
N GLU A 290 -11.69 -3.36 9.12
CA GLU A 290 -11.93 -1.97 8.73
C GLU A 290 -11.28 -0.98 9.70
N ARG A 291 -11.34 -1.25 11.01
CA ARG A 291 -10.67 -0.43 12.01
C ARG A 291 -9.16 -0.40 11.81
N SER A 292 -8.53 -1.57 11.68
CA SER A 292 -7.07 -1.65 11.49
C SER A 292 -6.63 -0.91 10.21
N LEU A 293 -7.42 -1.00 9.16
CA LEU A 293 -7.17 -0.27 7.90
C LEU A 293 -7.37 1.24 8.05
N ALA A 294 -8.36 1.68 8.82
CA ALA A 294 -8.57 3.11 9.07
C ALA A 294 -7.40 3.73 9.83
N GLU A 295 -6.89 3.06 10.87
CA GLU A 295 -5.71 3.50 11.63
C GLU A 295 -4.46 3.54 10.73
N ALA A 296 -4.25 2.54 9.87
CA ALA A 296 -3.15 2.56 8.91
C ALA A 296 -3.28 3.71 7.90
N ALA A 297 -4.49 3.97 7.40
CA ALA A 297 -4.75 5.06 6.45
C ALA A 297 -4.46 6.44 7.05
N GLU A 298 -4.77 6.65 8.33
CA GLU A 298 -4.46 7.88 9.05
C GLU A 298 -2.94 8.10 9.14
N VAL A 299 -2.21 7.12 9.66
CA VAL A 299 -0.74 7.19 9.80
C VAL A 299 -0.07 7.36 8.45
N VAL A 300 -0.45 6.58 7.45
CA VAL A 300 0.10 6.66 6.10
C VAL A 300 -0.14 8.04 5.47
N THR A 301 -1.31 8.64 5.70
CA THR A 301 -1.60 9.99 5.22
C THR A 301 -0.67 11.02 5.86
N ILE A 302 -0.38 10.90 7.16
CA ILE A 302 0.59 11.76 7.84
C ILE A 302 1.98 11.60 7.20
N GLU A 303 2.47 10.37 7.06
CA GLU A 303 3.82 10.08 6.55
C GLU A 303 4.02 10.57 5.10
N MET A 304 2.99 10.51 4.26
CA MET A 304 3.06 11.02 2.87
C MET A 304 3.08 12.54 2.77
N ASN A 305 2.71 13.26 3.84
CA ASN A 305 2.56 14.70 3.88
C ASN A 305 3.47 15.35 4.95
N ALA A 306 4.40 14.60 5.54
CA ALA A 306 5.31 15.06 6.57
C ALA A 306 6.77 14.93 6.11
N SER A 307 7.66 15.73 6.73
CA SER A 307 9.09 15.61 6.49
C SER A 307 9.69 14.47 7.32
N SER A 308 10.37 13.58 6.64
CA SER A 308 11.25 12.55 7.21
C SER A 308 12.75 12.91 7.06
N ASP A 309 13.06 14.17 6.83
CA ASP A 309 14.43 14.65 6.61
C ASP A 309 15.24 14.71 7.92
N ASN A 310 16.52 14.33 7.83
CA ASN A 310 17.51 14.56 8.87
C ASN A 310 18.85 14.99 8.22
N PRO A 311 19.35 16.19 8.53
CA PRO A 311 18.72 17.22 9.36
C PRO A 311 17.51 17.85 8.66
N ALA A 312 16.64 18.52 9.41
CA ALA A 312 15.52 19.27 8.87
C ALA A 312 15.73 20.77 9.01
N VAL A 313 15.20 21.52 8.03
CA VAL A 313 15.16 22.98 8.05
C VAL A 313 13.89 23.44 8.78
N LEU A 314 14.05 24.29 9.77
CA LEU A 314 12.98 25.03 10.43
C LEU A 314 12.95 26.45 9.85
N VAL A 315 12.17 26.64 8.78
CA VAL A 315 12.17 27.86 7.97
C VAL A 315 11.86 29.12 8.81
N ASP A 316 10.83 29.04 9.66
CA ASP A 316 10.41 30.19 10.48
C ASP A 316 11.37 30.49 11.65
N ALA A 317 12.17 29.52 12.06
CA ALA A 317 13.20 29.67 13.07
C ALA A 317 14.59 29.96 12.47
N ASP A 318 14.70 30.00 11.15
CA ASP A 318 15.95 30.27 10.39
C ASP A 318 17.14 29.39 10.86
N ARG A 319 16.88 28.09 11.03
CA ARG A 319 17.91 27.13 11.50
C ARG A 319 17.71 25.72 10.96
N VAL A 320 18.79 24.95 10.99
CA VAL A 320 18.81 23.53 10.64
C VAL A 320 19.04 22.71 11.91
N VAL A 321 18.25 21.64 12.08
CA VAL A 321 18.24 20.83 13.31
C VAL A 321 18.31 19.35 13.01
N SER A 322 18.93 18.57 13.90
CA SER A 322 18.84 17.11 13.86
C SER A 322 17.44 16.65 14.27
N THR A 323 16.94 15.60 13.61
CA THR A 323 15.61 15.04 13.87
C THR A 323 15.65 13.51 13.94
N GLY A 324 14.59 12.93 14.52
CA GLY A 324 14.30 11.49 14.48
C GLY A 324 13.20 11.10 13.49
N ASN A 325 12.69 12.03 12.67
CA ASN A 325 11.52 11.84 11.84
C ASN A 325 11.71 10.82 10.69
N TYR A 326 12.95 10.50 10.37
CA TYR A 326 13.30 9.47 9.41
C TYR A 326 13.03 8.03 9.91
N HIS A 327 12.83 7.88 11.22
CA HIS A 327 12.51 6.60 11.85
C HIS A 327 10.98 6.48 11.95
N THR A 328 10.38 5.47 11.32
CA THR A 328 8.94 5.39 11.06
C THR A 328 8.26 4.21 11.75
N PRO A 329 8.31 4.10 13.12
CA PRO A 329 7.72 2.97 13.84
C PRO A 329 6.20 2.94 13.73
N HIS A 330 5.52 4.09 13.71
CA HIS A 330 4.07 4.15 13.54
C HIS A 330 3.64 3.50 12.21
N LEU A 331 4.37 3.78 11.13
CA LEU A 331 4.10 3.19 9.82
C LEU A 331 4.23 1.67 9.83
N ALA A 332 5.33 1.15 10.41
CA ALA A 332 5.57 -0.29 10.49
C ALA A 332 4.49 -1.01 11.29
N LEU A 333 4.20 -0.52 12.50
CA LEU A 333 3.23 -1.13 13.41
C LEU A 333 1.81 -1.14 12.84
N THR A 334 1.37 -0.05 12.18
CA THR A 334 0.03 0.01 11.61
C THR A 334 -0.10 -0.83 10.34
N CYS A 335 0.94 -0.95 9.52
CA CYS A 335 0.95 -1.87 8.38
C CYS A 335 0.85 -3.34 8.83
N ASP A 336 1.62 -3.75 9.86
CA ASP A 336 1.53 -5.09 10.44
C ASP A 336 0.13 -5.34 11.04
N TYR A 337 -0.46 -4.36 11.71
CA TYR A 337 -1.82 -4.46 12.26
C TYR A 337 -2.88 -4.60 11.17
N ALA A 338 -2.80 -3.80 10.10
CA ALA A 338 -3.72 -3.88 8.97
C ALA A 338 -3.61 -5.22 8.22
N ALA A 339 -2.40 -5.74 8.03
CA ALA A 339 -2.18 -7.06 7.45
C ALA A 339 -2.85 -8.18 8.26
N ARG A 340 -2.81 -8.10 9.60
CA ARG A 340 -3.52 -9.03 10.49
C ARG A 340 -5.04 -8.91 10.38
N GLY A 341 -5.57 -7.69 10.23
CA GLY A 341 -6.99 -7.47 9.96
C GLY A 341 -7.45 -8.18 8.69
N LEU A 342 -6.69 -8.06 7.60
CA LEU A 342 -6.96 -8.78 6.35
C LEU A 342 -6.84 -10.29 6.51
N ALA A 343 -5.85 -10.78 7.27
CA ALA A 343 -5.71 -12.21 7.53
C ALA A 343 -6.92 -12.79 8.28
N ALA A 344 -7.47 -12.05 9.24
CA ALA A 344 -8.68 -12.45 9.95
C ALA A 344 -9.90 -12.51 9.01
N ALA A 345 -10.08 -11.49 8.15
CA ALA A 345 -11.15 -11.46 7.15
C ALA A 345 -11.03 -12.63 6.16
N ALA A 346 -9.83 -12.89 5.63
CA ALA A 346 -9.54 -13.99 4.71
C ALA A 346 -9.76 -15.36 5.35
N THR A 347 -9.44 -15.52 6.65
CA THR A 347 -9.72 -16.77 7.38
C THR A 347 -11.21 -17.08 7.39
N LEU A 348 -12.08 -16.09 7.62
CA LEU A 348 -13.53 -16.31 7.55
C LEU A 348 -14.00 -16.55 6.11
N SER A 349 -13.39 -15.91 5.12
CA SER A 349 -13.68 -16.16 3.70
C SER A 349 -13.46 -17.63 3.33
N VAL A 350 -12.28 -18.18 3.64
CA VAL A 350 -11.98 -19.61 3.41
C VAL A 350 -12.96 -20.52 4.16
N ALA A 351 -13.28 -20.18 5.42
CA ALA A 351 -14.26 -20.93 6.19
C ALA A 351 -15.65 -20.87 5.54
N ARG A 352 -16.10 -19.74 4.96
CA ARG A 352 -17.39 -19.63 4.26
C ARG A 352 -17.40 -20.47 2.99
N ILE A 353 -16.33 -20.50 2.20
CA ILE A 353 -16.19 -21.40 1.05
C ILE A 353 -16.46 -22.85 1.48
N ALA A 354 -15.78 -23.31 2.54
CA ALA A 354 -15.97 -24.66 3.06
C ALA A 354 -17.40 -24.94 3.55
N LYS A 355 -18.08 -23.93 4.16
CA LYS A 355 -19.48 -24.08 4.61
C LYS A 355 -20.46 -24.11 3.45
N LEU A 356 -20.24 -23.30 2.41
CA LEU A 356 -21.05 -23.35 1.18
C LEU A 356 -20.93 -24.71 0.47
N CYS A 357 -19.75 -25.31 0.48
CA CYS A 357 -19.48 -26.63 -0.10
C CYS A 357 -20.05 -27.82 0.68
N SER A 358 -20.62 -27.60 1.88
CA SER A 358 -21.15 -28.67 2.73
C SER A 358 -22.64 -28.89 2.50
N GLU A 359 -22.99 -30.03 1.91
CA GLU A 359 -24.40 -30.48 1.73
C GLU A 359 -25.15 -30.47 3.07
N ARG A 360 -24.55 -31.01 4.12
CA ARG A 360 -25.15 -31.05 5.47
C ARG A 360 -25.54 -29.67 5.99
N LEU A 361 -24.77 -28.64 5.65
CA LEU A 361 -25.00 -27.27 6.14
C LEU A 361 -25.93 -26.48 5.22
N THR A 362 -25.83 -26.65 3.92
CA THR A 362 -26.55 -25.84 2.95
C THR A 362 -27.78 -26.55 2.34
N GLY A 363 -27.80 -27.87 2.33
CA GLY A 363 -28.76 -28.68 1.55
C GLY A 363 -28.53 -28.55 0.05
N LEU A 364 -27.39 -27.99 -0.39
CA LEU A 364 -26.95 -27.98 -1.78
C LEU A 364 -26.05 -29.19 -2.04
N PRO A 365 -25.84 -29.58 -3.29
CA PRO A 365 -24.96 -30.73 -3.62
C PRO A 365 -23.56 -30.54 -2.99
N GLN A 366 -22.98 -31.64 -2.51
CA GLN A 366 -21.65 -31.63 -1.89
C GLN A 366 -20.62 -30.97 -2.83
N TYR A 367 -19.81 -30.09 -2.30
CA TYR A 367 -18.84 -29.26 -3.02
C TYR A 367 -19.45 -28.40 -4.13
N LEU A 368 -20.74 -28.10 -4.07
CA LEU A 368 -21.47 -27.34 -5.09
C LEU A 368 -21.34 -27.95 -6.50
N ALA A 369 -21.18 -29.27 -6.57
CA ALA A 369 -21.13 -30.03 -7.83
C ALA A 369 -22.48 -29.93 -8.57
N ASP A 370 -22.42 -29.90 -9.92
CA ASP A 370 -23.64 -29.95 -10.70
C ASP A 370 -24.28 -31.35 -10.54
N PRO A 371 -25.55 -31.45 -10.11
CA PRO A 371 -26.20 -32.73 -9.81
C PRO A 371 -26.39 -33.60 -11.04
N GLU A 372 -26.39 -33.02 -12.26
CA GLU A 372 -26.62 -33.75 -13.51
C GLU A 372 -25.35 -34.40 -14.07
N VAL A 373 -24.16 -33.83 -13.72
CA VAL A 373 -22.88 -34.21 -14.35
C VAL A 373 -21.98 -35.06 -13.44
N GLY A 374 -22.14 -34.95 -12.11
CA GLY A 374 -21.41 -35.78 -11.15
C GLY A 374 -19.91 -35.46 -11.05
N THR A 375 -19.57 -34.19 -10.99
CA THR A 375 -18.17 -33.70 -10.84
C THR A 375 -17.73 -33.56 -9.38
N ASN A 376 -16.45 -33.32 -9.14
CA ASN A 376 -15.93 -32.98 -7.82
C ASN A 376 -16.22 -31.51 -7.38
N GLY A 377 -16.89 -30.71 -8.23
CA GLY A 377 -17.24 -29.33 -7.94
C GLY A 377 -16.04 -28.51 -7.42
N PHE A 378 -16.25 -27.82 -6.29
CA PHE A 378 -15.24 -26.94 -5.64
C PHE A 378 -14.23 -27.68 -4.74
N ALA A 379 -14.27 -29.01 -4.60
CA ALA A 379 -13.34 -29.71 -3.70
C ALA A 379 -11.85 -29.40 -3.93
N PRO A 380 -11.33 -29.33 -5.18
CA PRO A 380 -9.93 -28.92 -5.41
C PRO A 380 -9.64 -27.46 -5.03
N LEU A 381 -10.62 -26.57 -5.17
CA LEU A 381 -10.45 -25.12 -4.91
C LEU A 381 -10.33 -24.80 -3.41
N LEU A 382 -10.84 -25.66 -2.52
CA LEU A 382 -10.59 -25.53 -1.08
C LEU A 382 -9.10 -25.61 -0.76
N LYS A 383 -8.35 -26.48 -1.43
CA LYS A 383 -6.89 -26.57 -1.25
C LYS A 383 -6.17 -25.32 -1.71
N LEU A 384 -6.63 -24.71 -2.81
CA LEU A 384 -6.09 -23.43 -3.29
C LEU A 384 -6.37 -22.30 -2.29
N ALA A 385 -7.61 -22.23 -1.77
CA ALA A 385 -7.98 -21.22 -0.78
C ALA A 385 -7.14 -21.32 0.50
N GLU A 386 -6.91 -22.54 1.00
CA GLU A 386 -6.06 -22.80 2.17
C GLU A 386 -4.58 -22.46 1.91
N SER A 387 -4.08 -22.75 0.70
CA SER A 387 -2.71 -22.39 0.30
C SER A 387 -2.50 -20.87 0.26
N LEU A 388 -3.44 -20.13 -0.34
CA LEU A 388 -3.39 -18.66 -0.37
C LEU A 388 -3.50 -18.08 1.04
N LEU A 389 -4.35 -18.65 1.90
CA LEU A 389 -4.50 -18.24 3.29
C LEU A 389 -3.20 -18.43 4.07
N GLY A 390 -2.52 -19.58 3.90
CA GLY A 390 -1.23 -19.84 4.54
C GLY A 390 -0.18 -18.79 4.15
N GLY A 391 -0.11 -18.43 2.86
CA GLY A 391 0.74 -17.35 2.38
C GLY A 391 0.39 -15.99 2.99
N LEU A 392 -0.90 -15.66 3.06
CA LEU A 392 -1.37 -14.41 3.65
C LEU A 392 -1.07 -14.34 5.15
N GLN A 393 -1.30 -15.41 5.90
CA GLN A 393 -1.00 -15.49 7.33
C GLN A 393 0.50 -15.34 7.62
N HIS A 394 1.36 -15.85 6.72
CA HIS A 394 2.80 -15.62 6.82
C HIS A 394 3.15 -14.14 6.67
N LEU A 395 2.57 -13.45 5.68
CA LEU A 395 2.76 -12.00 5.47
C LEU A 395 2.24 -11.14 6.62
N ALA A 396 1.27 -11.65 7.39
CA ALA A 396 0.69 -10.97 8.56
C ALA A 396 1.47 -11.20 9.87
N GLN A 397 2.63 -11.86 9.85
CA GLN A 397 3.52 -11.95 11.01
C GLN A 397 4.17 -10.60 11.28
N PRO A 398 4.51 -10.28 12.55
CA PRO A 398 5.26 -9.07 12.88
C PRO A 398 6.57 -9.01 12.12
N THR A 399 6.87 -7.85 11.52
CA THR A 399 8.02 -7.69 10.63
C THR A 399 9.31 -7.43 11.38
N ALA A 400 9.30 -6.55 12.39
CA ALA A 400 10.49 -6.17 13.18
C ALA A 400 10.47 -6.83 14.56
N LEU A 401 11.10 -8.00 14.69
CA LEU A 401 11.14 -8.76 15.95
C LEU A 401 12.51 -8.77 16.63
N TRP A 402 13.59 -8.43 15.91
CA TRP A 402 14.95 -8.64 16.37
C TRP A 402 15.73 -7.33 16.41
N PRO A 403 16.60 -7.10 17.39
CA PRO A 403 17.49 -5.95 17.41
C PRO A 403 18.52 -6.08 16.28
N SER A 404 18.95 -4.94 15.76
CA SER A 404 20.07 -4.82 14.84
C SER A 404 20.98 -3.69 15.28
N ILE A 405 22.28 -3.81 15.00
CA ILE A 405 23.27 -2.80 15.32
C ILE A 405 24.06 -2.49 14.06
N ASN A 406 23.96 -1.24 13.58
CA ASN A 406 24.66 -0.73 12.43
C ASN A 406 25.42 0.55 12.80
N ALA A 407 26.28 1.04 11.89
CA ALA A 407 27.00 2.30 12.01
C ALA A 407 27.75 2.43 13.34
N ASP A 408 28.49 1.38 13.72
CA ASP A 408 29.28 1.32 14.97
C ASP A 408 28.41 1.54 16.24
N GLY A 409 27.18 1.02 16.22
CA GLY A 409 26.22 1.11 17.33
C GLY A 409 25.38 2.40 17.37
N VAL A 410 25.52 3.27 16.39
CA VAL A 410 24.72 4.50 16.30
C VAL A 410 23.31 4.21 15.74
N GLU A 411 23.19 3.23 14.84
CA GLU A 411 21.91 2.76 14.32
C GLU A 411 21.54 1.42 15.00
N ASP A 412 21.09 1.49 16.24
CA ASP A 412 20.77 0.38 17.12
C ASP A 412 19.27 0.01 17.16
N GLY A 413 18.46 0.68 16.34
CA GLY A 413 17.04 0.44 16.18
C GLY A 413 16.62 0.38 14.71
N LEU A 414 15.72 -0.56 14.39
CA LEU A 414 15.13 -0.67 13.05
C LEU A 414 13.61 -0.84 13.13
N THR A 415 12.89 -0.32 12.14
CA THR A 415 11.43 -0.48 12.05
C THR A 415 11.05 -1.48 10.98
N LEU A 416 11.87 -1.66 9.94
CA LEU A 416 11.56 -2.41 8.72
C LEU A 416 10.25 -1.94 8.05
N ALA A 417 9.93 -0.64 8.16
CA ALA A 417 8.65 -0.07 7.71
C ALA A 417 8.35 -0.37 6.24
N PHE A 418 9.36 -0.33 5.37
CA PHE A 418 9.20 -0.70 3.96
C PHE A 418 8.79 -2.16 3.78
N GLN A 419 9.39 -3.08 4.54
CA GLN A 419 9.06 -4.50 4.49
C GLN A 419 7.67 -4.77 5.05
N SER A 420 7.29 -4.11 6.16
CA SER A 420 5.94 -4.16 6.72
C SER A 420 4.89 -3.69 5.71
N ALA A 421 5.12 -2.54 5.05
CA ALA A 421 4.26 -2.02 4.00
C ALA A 421 4.16 -2.96 2.79
N ARG A 422 5.28 -3.58 2.37
CA ARG A 422 5.31 -4.59 1.30
C ARG A 422 4.47 -5.80 1.67
N ASN A 423 4.67 -6.36 2.87
CA ASN A 423 3.91 -7.50 3.36
C ASN A 423 2.41 -7.19 3.40
N PHE A 424 2.04 -6.01 3.88
CA PHE A 424 0.66 -5.55 3.91
C PHE A 424 0.04 -5.45 2.51
N ARG A 425 0.77 -4.91 1.52
CA ARG A 425 0.32 -4.84 0.13
C ARG A 425 0.11 -6.23 -0.49
N GLU A 426 1.05 -7.14 -0.30
CA GLU A 426 0.92 -8.51 -0.81
C GLU A 426 -0.20 -9.28 -0.09
N ALA A 427 -0.40 -9.05 1.22
CA ALA A 427 -1.54 -9.59 1.96
C ALA A 427 -2.89 -9.13 1.36
N ALA A 428 -3.00 -7.86 0.98
CA ALA A 428 -4.20 -7.33 0.32
C ALA A 428 -4.47 -8.02 -1.02
N LYS A 429 -3.44 -8.24 -1.84
CA LYS A 429 -3.57 -8.97 -3.12
C LYS A 429 -4.00 -10.42 -2.94
N LEU A 430 -3.40 -11.14 -1.96
CA LEU A 430 -3.82 -12.50 -1.64
C LEU A 430 -5.25 -12.53 -1.09
N GLY A 431 -5.62 -11.55 -0.26
CA GLY A 431 -6.99 -11.40 0.24
C GLY A 431 -8.01 -11.28 -0.90
N ARG A 432 -7.74 -10.48 -1.92
CA ARG A 432 -8.62 -10.36 -3.10
C ARG A 432 -8.77 -11.68 -3.86
N ARG A 433 -7.70 -12.46 -4.04
CA ARG A 433 -7.78 -13.79 -4.67
C ARG A 433 -8.60 -14.77 -3.86
N ILE A 434 -8.48 -14.77 -2.53
CA ILE A 434 -9.32 -15.57 -1.63
C ILE A 434 -10.79 -15.14 -1.75
N THR A 435 -11.04 -13.84 -1.81
CA THR A 435 -12.41 -13.31 -2.00
C THR A 435 -12.99 -13.70 -3.37
N ALA A 436 -12.17 -13.72 -4.42
CA ALA A 436 -12.61 -14.19 -5.74
C ALA A 436 -12.99 -15.68 -5.73
N LEU A 437 -12.26 -16.53 -5.01
CA LEU A 437 -12.64 -17.93 -4.78
C LEU A 437 -13.96 -18.05 -4.04
N GLU A 438 -14.17 -17.22 -3.00
CA GLU A 438 -15.44 -17.17 -2.29
C GLU A 438 -16.57 -16.69 -3.21
N ALA A 439 -16.31 -15.69 -4.06
CA ALA A 439 -17.27 -15.17 -5.04
C ALA A 439 -17.75 -16.25 -6.00
N LEU A 440 -16.83 -17.06 -6.52
CA LEU A 440 -17.18 -18.20 -7.38
C LEU A 440 -18.04 -19.22 -6.66
N ALA A 441 -17.70 -19.57 -5.41
CA ALA A 441 -18.46 -20.52 -4.61
C ALA A 441 -19.86 -19.97 -4.24
N ALA A 442 -19.94 -18.69 -3.85
CA ALA A 442 -21.20 -18.06 -3.50
C ALA A 442 -22.14 -17.93 -4.71
N ALA A 443 -21.60 -17.49 -5.86
CA ALA A 443 -22.38 -17.41 -7.09
C ALA A 443 -22.89 -18.79 -7.52
N GLN A 444 -22.06 -19.85 -7.44
CA GLN A 444 -22.47 -21.23 -7.74
C GLN A 444 -23.56 -21.72 -6.77
N ALA A 445 -23.43 -21.40 -5.49
CA ALA A 445 -24.44 -21.74 -4.49
C ALA A 445 -25.77 -21.01 -4.74
N CYS A 446 -25.74 -19.75 -5.18
CA CYS A 446 -26.92 -19.00 -5.58
C CYS A 446 -27.61 -19.64 -6.79
N ASP A 447 -26.85 -20.02 -7.84
CA ASP A 447 -27.39 -20.68 -9.02
C ASP A 447 -28.06 -22.04 -8.67
N LEU A 448 -27.42 -22.83 -7.79
CA LEU A 448 -27.97 -24.12 -7.37
C LEU A 448 -29.20 -23.97 -6.48
N ARG A 449 -29.29 -22.86 -5.73
CA ARG A 449 -30.46 -22.60 -4.87
C ARG A 449 -31.66 -22.12 -5.66
N GLY A 450 -31.48 -21.45 -6.78
CA GLY A 450 -32.54 -21.01 -7.68
C GLY A 450 -33.52 -19.99 -7.05
N ARG A 451 -33.08 -19.21 -6.04
CA ARG A 451 -33.88 -18.14 -5.45
C ARG A 451 -33.54 -16.79 -6.10
N ASP A 452 -34.53 -15.93 -6.18
CA ASP A 452 -34.29 -14.55 -6.59
C ASP A 452 -33.32 -13.85 -5.62
N LEU A 453 -32.40 -13.09 -6.18
CA LEU A 453 -31.45 -12.30 -5.43
C LEU A 453 -31.93 -10.83 -5.29
N PRO A 454 -31.63 -10.18 -4.16
CA PRO A 454 -31.74 -8.73 -4.08
C PRO A 454 -30.99 -8.05 -5.24
N HIS A 455 -31.50 -6.91 -5.70
CA HIS A 455 -31.02 -6.23 -6.90
C HIS A 455 -29.47 -6.08 -6.93
N ARG A 456 -28.87 -5.54 -5.85
CA ARG A 456 -27.42 -5.34 -5.77
C ARG A 456 -26.61 -6.65 -5.79
N LEU A 457 -27.12 -7.70 -5.15
CA LEU A 457 -26.47 -9.01 -5.18
C LEU A 457 -26.66 -9.70 -6.54
N SER A 458 -27.78 -9.45 -7.23
CA SER A 458 -28.01 -9.91 -8.60
C SER A 458 -27.03 -9.26 -9.59
N GLU A 459 -26.79 -7.94 -9.47
CA GLU A 459 -25.78 -7.25 -10.27
C GLU A 459 -24.37 -7.81 -10.02
N LEU A 460 -24.01 -8.02 -8.75
CA LEU A 460 -22.73 -8.60 -8.37
C LEU A 460 -22.57 -10.03 -8.92
N GLN A 461 -23.59 -10.87 -8.80
CA GLN A 461 -23.58 -12.21 -9.38
C GLN A 461 -23.46 -12.15 -10.90
N ALA A 462 -24.18 -11.26 -11.56
CA ALA A 462 -24.11 -11.08 -13.01
C ALA A 462 -22.70 -10.67 -13.47
N ALA A 463 -22.03 -9.76 -12.76
CA ALA A 463 -20.65 -9.37 -13.03
C ALA A 463 -19.68 -10.57 -12.90
N ILE A 464 -19.81 -11.37 -11.84
CA ILE A 464 -19.04 -12.61 -11.67
C ILE A 464 -19.31 -13.57 -12.82
N ARG A 465 -20.57 -13.77 -13.22
CA ARG A 465 -20.97 -14.71 -14.28
C ARG A 465 -20.57 -14.24 -15.67
N ALA A 466 -20.41 -12.95 -15.90
CA ALA A 466 -19.91 -12.41 -17.17
C ALA A 466 -18.46 -12.87 -17.45
N VAL A 467 -17.65 -13.08 -16.40
CA VAL A 467 -16.24 -13.49 -16.53
C VAL A 467 -16.00 -14.95 -16.17
N SER A 468 -16.91 -15.59 -15.42
CA SER A 468 -16.83 -17.00 -15.03
C SER A 468 -18.22 -17.65 -15.08
N PRO A 469 -18.56 -18.37 -16.17
CA PRO A 469 -19.83 -19.09 -16.29
C PRO A 469 -20.01 -20.13 -15.19
N ARG A 470 -21.28 -20.50 -14.90
CA ARG A 470 -21.61 -21.58 -13.97
C ARG A 470 -20.79 -22.84 -14.27
N ILE A 471 -20.24 -23.42 -13.21
CA ILE A 471 -19.43 -24.64 -13.33
C ILE A 471 -20.35 -25.86 -13.35
N ARG A 472 -20.51 -26.43 -14.52
CA ARG A 472 -21.22 -27.70 -14.73
C ARG A 472 -20.23 -28.85 -14.81
N GLU A 473 -19.21 -28.69 -15.65
CA GLU A 473 -18.17 -29.70 -15.88
C GLU A 473 -16.84 -29.24 -15.27
N SER A 474 -15.95 -30.18 -15.00
CA SER A 474 -14.60 -29.86 -14.51
C SER A 474 -13.81 -29.12 -15.58
N ARG A 475 -13.28 -27.92 -15.24
CA ARG A 475 -12.45 -27.10 -16.09
C ARG A 475 -11.41 -26.31 -15.27
N PRO A 476 -10.32 -25.84 -15.87
CA PRO A 476 -9.39 -24.92 -15.22
C PRO A 476 -10.10 -23.61 -14.84
N LEU A 477 -9.79 -23.09 -13.63
CA LEU A 477 -10.40 -21.86 -13.09
C LEU A 477 -9.39 -20.78 -12.73
N ALA A 478 -8.10 -20.98 -12.97
CA ALA A 478 -7.07 -20.01 -12.58
C ALA A 478 -7.29 -18.64 -13.25
N GLU A 479 -7.58 -18.62 -14.55
CA GLU A 479 -7.90 -17.39 -15.27
C GLU A 479 -9.22 -16.74 -14.80
N ASP A 480 -10.23 -17.56 -14.48
CA ASP A 480 -11.50 -17.07 -13.97
C ASP A 480 -11.30 -16.33 -12.63
N ILE A 481 -10.47 -16.89 -11.74
CA ILE A 481 -10.15 -16.27 -10.44
C ILE A 481 -9.53 -14.89 -10.65
N GLU A 482 -8.52 -14.75 -11.52
CA GLU A 482 -7.89 -13.46 -11.80
C GLU A 482 -8.90 -12.48 -12.45
N LYS A 483 -9.76 -12.92 -13.37
CA LYS A 483 -10.82 -12.07 -13.96
C LYS A 483 -11.86 -11.67 -12.92
N VAL A 484 -12.22 -12.55 -11.98
CA VAL A 484 -13.14 -12.21 -10.88
C VAL A 484 -12.52 -11.18 -9.94
N VAL A 485 -11.20 -11.25 -9.68
CA VAL A 485 -10.49 -10.21 -8.92
C VAL A 485 -10.70 -8.81 -9.51
N GLU A 486 -10.83 -8.68 -10.84
CA GLU A 486 -10.99 -7.37 -11.50
C GLU A 486 -12.43 -6.82 -11.44
N VAL A 487 -13.44 -7.69 -11.23
CA VAL A 487 -14.86 -7.28 -11.27
C VAL A 487 -15.53 -7.19 -9.90
N ILE A 488 -14.84 -7.57 -8.81
CA ILE A 488 -15.36 -7.50 -7.44
C ILE A 488 -14.77 -6.39 -6.60
#